data_121f43fee81a0633d890c0e8697ad73e
#
_entry.id   121f43fee81a0633d890c0e8697ad73e
#
_cell.length_a   1.000
_cell.length_b   1.000
_cell.length_c   1.000
_cell.angle_alpha   90.00
_cell.angle_beta   90.00
_cell.angle_gamma   90.00
#
_symmetry.space_group_name_H-M   'P 1'
#
loop_
_entity.id
_entity.type
_entity.pdbx_description
1 polymer ?
#
loop_
_entity_poly.entity_id
_entity_poly.type
_entity_poly.pdbx_seq_one_letter_code
_entity_poly.pdbx_strand_id
1 'polypeptide(L)'
;MPRKFYFRSPLLSGGITVTDNGPAFKSEAFTNCCLDLRVATLRTHAGVPGMRGTGERIFGTLSTDLMPRLVGRTFSNSIERGDYKSEKRACLNAEDVAFVLVRWVVDIYHNSPHEGLGGRTPLEQWDADMEDGN
;
A
#
# COMPACT_ATOMS: atom_id res chain seq x y z
N MET A 1 -7.78 -16.52 -20.01
CA MET A 1 -6.48 -15.96 -20.46
C MET A 1 -5.71 -15.54 -19.22
N PRO A 2 -4.47 -15.97 -19.01
CA PRO A 2 -3.68 -15.50 -17.87
C PRO A 2 -3.41 -14.01 -18.07
N ARG A 3 -3.83 -13.18 -17.11
CA ARG A 3 -3.49 -11.75 -17.10
C ARG A 3 -1.98 -11.64 -16.99
N LYS A 4 -1.35 -11.04 -18.00
CA LYS A 4 0.07 -10.71 -17.95
C LYS A 4 0.25 -9.66 -16.85
N PHE A 5 0.89 -10.06 -15.76
CA PHE A 5 1.34 -9.14 -14.74
C PHE A 5 2.48 -8.30 -15.33
N TYR A 6 2.15 -7.16 -15.87
CA TYR A 6 3.17 -6.17 -16.15
C TYR A 6 3.56 -5.50 -14.82
N PHE A 7 4.54 -6.09 -14.15
CA PHE A 7 5.34 -5.34 -13.20
C PHE A 7 6.18 -4.36 -14.02
N ARG A 8 5.57 -3.34 -14.57
CA ARG A 8 6.31 -2.13 -14.92
C ARG A 8 6.61 -1.46 -13.60
N SER A 9 7.77 -1.78 -13.05
CA SER A 9 8.28 -1.10 -11.88
C SER A 9 8.52 0.36 -12.26
N PRO A 10 7.84 1.33 -11.64
CA PRO A 10 8.16 2.75 -11.82
C PRO A 10 9.61 3.05 -11.44
N LEU A 11 10.24 2.12 -10.72
CA LEU A 11 11.63 2.15 -10.28
C LEU A 11 12.65 2.18 -11.43
N LEU A 12 12.28 1.73 -12.63
CA LEU A 12 13.19 1.72 -13.79
C LEU A 12 13.10 2.99 -14.65
N SER A 13 12.16 3.89 -14.37
CA SER A 13 11.93 5.10 -15.17
C SER A 13 12.37 6.41 -14.50
N GLY A 14 13.16 6.36 -13.43
CA GLY A 14 13.60 7.58 -12.74
C GLY A 14 12.49 8.26 -11.90
N GLY A 15 11.55 7.47 -11.36
CA GLY A 15 10.46 7.97 -10.54
C GLY A 15 10.89 8.62 -9.22
N ILE A 16 9.93 9.21 -8.51
CA ILE A 16 10.13 9.80 -7.20
C ILE A 16 9.44 8.91 -6.15
N THR A 17 10.19 8.48 -5.14
CA THR A 17 9.62 7.83 -3.95
C THR A 17 9.40 8.86 -2.86
N VAL A 18 8.16 8.92 -2.38
CA VAL A 18 7.78 9.78 -1.25
C VAL A 18 7.77 8.94 0.03
N THR A 19 8.55 9.35 1.04
CA THR A 19 8.65 8.63 2.32
C THR A 19 8.39 9.57 3.50
N ASP A 20 8.05 8.99 4.61
CA ASP A 20 8.04 9.70 5.89
C ASP A 20 9.47 9.88 6.44
N ASN A 21 9.59 10.45 7.64
CA ASN A 21 10.84 10.65 8.34
C ASN A 21 11.23 9.47 9.26
N GLY A 22 10.68 8.28 9.02
CA GLY A 22 10.99 7.07 9.80
C GLY A 22 12.49 6.71 9.72
N PRO A 23 13.06 6.09 10.76
CA PRO A 23 14.48 5.73 10.79
C PRO A 23 14.89 4.82 9.63
N ALA A 24 14.02 3.93 9.20
CA ALA A 24 14.27 3.02 8.08
C ALA A 24 14.56 3.78 6.78
N PHE A 25 13.79 4.84 6.50
CA PHE A 25 13.94 5.66 5.29
C PHE A 25 15.08 6.70 5.38
N LYS A 26 15.71 6.82 6.56
CA LYS A 26 16.91 7.63 6.78
C LYS A 26 18.20 6.79 6.73
N SER A 27 18.09 5.47 6.64
CA SER A 27 19.24 4.59 6.62
C SER A 27 20.07 4.75 5.35
N GLU A 28 21.38 4.56 5.48
CA GLU A 28 22.29 4.51 4.34
C GLU A 28 21.90 3.43 3.34
N ALA A 29 21.47 2.27 3.82
CA ALA A 29 21.04 1.15 3.00
C ALA A 29 19.87 1.54 2.09
N PHE A 30 18.84 2.21 2.61
CA PHE A 30 17.73 2.70 1.83
C PHE A 30 18.15 3.75 0.81
N THR A 31 19.00 4.70 1.23
CA THR A 31 19.50 5.77 0.35
C THR A 31 20.30 5.18 -0.81
N ASN A 32 21.22 4.25 -0.54
CA ASN A 32 22.02 3.60 -1.56
C ASN A 32 21.15 2.77 -2.52
N CYS A 33 20.16 2.05 -2.01
CA CYS A 33 19.20 1.32 -2.83
C CYS A 33 18.44 2.25 -3.80
N CYS A 34 17.98 3.40 -3.33
CA CYS A 34 17.30 4.38 -4.18
C CYS A 34 18.23 4.97 -5.25
N LEU A 35 19.51 5.23 -4.90
CA LEU A 35 20.51 5.70 -5.86
C LEU A 35 20.80 4.65 -6.94
N ASP A 36 20.98 3.39 -6.56
CA ASP A 36 21.22 2.28 -7.50
C ASP A 36 20.04 2.10 -8.47
N LEU A 37 18.82 2.29 -7.97
CA LEU A 37 17.59 2.23 -8.76
C LEU A 37 17.30 3.52 -9.54
N ARG A 38 18.13 4.56 -9.39
CA ARG A 38 17.93 5.90 -9.97
C ARG A 38 16.58 6.53 -9.60
N VAL A 39 16.12 6.28 -8.38
CA VAL A 39 14.87 6.82 -7.84
C VAL A 39 15.19 8.01 -6.94
N ALA A 40 14.62 9.15 -7.24
CA ALA A 40 14.69 10.32 -6.35
C ALA A 40 13.85 10.08 -5.09
N THR A 41 14.34 10.47 -3.93
CA THR A 41 13.60 10.38 -2.67
C THR A 41 13.14 11.76 -2.23
N LEU A 42 11.83 11.90 -2.00
CA LEU A 42 11.23 13.06 -1.39
C LEU A 42 10.76 12.72 0.02
N ARG A 43 11.33 13.37 1.02
CA ARG A 43 10.91 13.18 2.42
C ARG A 43 9.83 14.19 2.77
N THR A 44 8.69 13.71 3.24
CA THR A 44 7.63 14.61 3.70
C THR A 44 8.02 15.26 5.02
N HIS A 45 7.88 16.58 5.11
CA HIS A 45 7.99 17.27 6.40
C HIS A 45 6.78 16.92 7.27
N ALA A 46 7.03 16.75 8.57
CA ALA A 46 5.95 16.61 9.54
C ALA A 46 5.03 17.84 9.44
N GLY A 47 3.76 17.63 9.09
CA GLY A 47 2.79 18.72 9.02
C GLY A 47 2.30 19.11 7.62
N VAL A 48 2.66 18.38 6.54
CA VAL A 48 2.05 18.59 5.22
C VAL A 48 0.94 17.53 5.00
N PRO A 49 -0.34 17.86 5.29
CA PRO A 49 -1.44 16.88 5.28
C PRO A 49 -1.69 16.26 3.90
N GLY A 50 -1.50 17.01 2.82
CA GLY A 50 -1.82 16.56 1.46
C GLY A 50 -0.96 15.41 0.95
N MET A 51 0.28 15.29 1.42
CA MET A 51 1.18 14.20 1.00
C MET A 51 0.95 12.88 1.76
N ARG A 52 0.27 12.93 2.90
CA ARG A 52 -0.08 11.74 3.71
C ARG A 52 -1.44 11.15 3.35
N GLY A 53 -2.36 11.98 2.87
CA GLY A 53 -3.77 11.60 2.70
C GLY A 53 -3.98 10.36 1.82
N THR A 54 -3.15 10.15 0.79
CA THR A 54 -3.26 8.98 -0.08
C THR A 54 -2.77 7.70 0.62
N GLY A 55 -1.64 7.77 1.34
CA GLY A 55 -1.14 6.63 2.12
C GLY A 55 -2.07 6.26 3.27
N GLU A 56 -2.60 7.25 3.99
CA GLU A 56 -3.56 7.02 5.08
C GLU A 56 -4.85 6.38 4.58
N ARG A 57 -5.32 6.74 3.38
CA ARG A 57 -6.52 6.14 2.77
C ARG A 57 -6.33 4.67 2.43
N ILE A 58 -5.19 4.25 1.89
CA ILE A 58 -4.95 2.82 1.60
C ILE A 58 -4.95 2.00 2.88
N PHE A 59 -4.33 2.51 3.97
CA PHE A 59 -4.36 1.85 5.27
C PHE A 59 -5.77 1.84 5.87
N GLY A 60 -6.54 2.91 5.68
CA GLY A 60 -7.95 2.96 6.08
C GLY A 60 -8.77 1.89 5.35
N THR A 61 -8.65 1.81 4.03
CA THR A 61 -9.35 0.80 3.22
C THR A 61 -8.89 -0.62 3.58
N LEU A 62 -7.59 -0.84 3.81
CA LEU A 62 -7.06 -2.11 4.27
C LEU A 62 -7.69 -2.53 5.61
N SER A 63 -7.81 -1.59 6.55
CA SER A 63 -8.38 -1.85 7.88
C SER A 63 -9.88 -2.12 7.85
N THR A 64 -10.60 -1.52 6.92
CA THR A 64 -12.07 -1.66 6.83
C THR A 64 -12.52 -2.77 5.90
N ASP A 65 -11.74 -3.12 4.88
CA ASP A 65 -12.12 -4.13 3.90
C ASP A 65 -11.37 -5.47 4.10
N LEU A 66 -10.04 -5.47 4.13
CA LEU A 66 -9.28 -6.72 4.21
C LEU A 66 -9.20 -7.27 5.64
N MET A 67 -8.81 -6.44 6.61
CA MET A 67 -8.57 -6.90 7.99
C MET A 67 -9.78 -7.60 8.62
N PRO A 68 -11.04 -7.17 8.42
CA PRO A 68 -12.21 -7.86 8.95
C PRO A 68 -12.39 -9.29 8.44
N ARG A 69 -11.84 -9.61 7.28
CA ARG A 69 -11.96 -10.92 6.63
C ARG A 69 -10.89 -11.91 7.10
N LEU A 70 -9.83 -11.44 7.77
CA LEU A 70 -8.75 -12.29 8.23
C LEU A 70 -9.09 -12.96 9.56
N VAL A 71 -8.88 -14.26 9.62
CA VAL A 71 -9.04 -15.06 10.85
C VAL A 71 -7.86 -14.76 11.79
N GLY A 72 -8.14 -14.58 13.08
CA GLY A 72 -7.10 -14.24 14.07
C GLY A 72 -6.74 -12.76 14.13
N ARG A 73 -7.51 -11.89 13.47
CA ARG A 73 -7.29 -10.45 13.50
C ARG A 73 -7.31 -9.89 14.93
N THR A 74 -6.56 -8.84 15.14
CA THR A 74 -6.67 -7.98 16.33
C THR A 74 -7.72 -6.89 16.09
N PHE A 75 -8.29 -6.37 17.16
CA PHE A 75 -9.29 -5.30 17.12
C PHE A 75 -8.69 -4.01 17.69
N SER A 76 -9.20 -2.87 17.24
CA SER A 76 -8.75 -1.57 17.71
C SER A 76 -9.05 -1.32 19.19
N ASN A 77 -10.10 -1.95 19.71
CA ASN A 77 -10.47 -1.84 21.13
C ASN A 77 -11.08 -3.14 21.67
N SER A 78 -11.15 -3.23 23.01
CA SER A 78 -11.68 -4.40 23.73
C SER A 78 -13.18 -4.59 23.56
N ILE A 79 -13.93 -3.53 23.27
CA ILE A 79 -15.39 -3.58 23.08
C ILE A 79 -15.71 -4.27 21.76
N GLU A 80 -15.04 -3.89 20.68
CA GLU A 80 -15.18 -4.55 19.36
C GLU A 80 -14.70 -6.00 19.39
N ARG A 81 -13.68 -6.29 20.20
CA ARG A 81 -13.12 -7.63 20.34
C ARG A 81 -14.09 -8.58 21.05
N GLY A 82 -14.81 -8.14 22.07
CA GLY A 82 -15.67 -8.99 22.92
C GLY A 82 -14.93 -10.24 23.39
N ASP A 83 -15.56 -11.41 23.26
CA ASP A 83 -14.99 -12.72 23.62
C ASP A 83 -14.10 -13.35 22.52
N TYR A 84 -13.77 -12.61 21.46
CA TYR A 84 -12.96 -13.14 20.37
C TYR A 84 -11.50 -13.33 20.81
N LYS A 85 -11.05 -14.59 20.79
CA LYS A 85 -9.68 -14.96 21.16
C LYS A 85 -8.80 -15.01 19.91
N SER A 86 -8.22 -13.87 19.55
CA SER A 86 -7.39 -13.70 18.34
C SER A 86 -6.25 -14.72 18.28
N GLU A 87 -5.52 -14.91 19.38
CA GLU A 87 -4.38 -15.82 19.46
C GLU A 87 -4.75 -17.28 19.20
N LYS A 88 -5.94 -17.70 19.66
CA LYS A 88 -6.43 -19.08 19.45
C LYS A 88 -6.97 -19.33 18.04
N ARG A 89 -7.30 -18.26 17.33
CA ARG A 89 -7.85 -18.32 15.96
C ARG A 89 -6.84 -17.92 14.89
N ALA A 90 -5.66 -17.42 15.29
CA ALA A 90 -4.59 -17.14 14.37
C ALA A 90 -4.11 -18.43 13.69
N CYS A 91 -4.34 -18.51 12.38
CA CYS A 91 -3.96 -19.66 11.55
C CYS A 91 -3.10 -19.26 10.35
N LEU A 92 -2.90 -17.94 10.13
CA LEU A 92 -2.11 -17.43 9.04
C LEU A 92 -0.68 -17.13 9.54
N ASN A 93 0.31 -17.61 8.80
CA ASN A 93 1.69 -17.20 8.99
C ASN A 93 2.00 -15.90 8.23
N ALA A 94 3.22 -15.36 8.34
CA ALA A 94 3.60 -14.11 7.70
C ALA A 94 3.55 -14.19 6.16
N GLU A 95 3.87 -15.35 5.60
CA GLU A 95 3.84 -15.58 4.15
C GLU A 95 2.40 -15.61 3.62
N ASP A 96 1.50 -16.28 4.35
CA ASP A 96 0.07 -16.30 4.03
C ASP A 96 -0.52 -14.89 4.03
N VAL A 97 -0.20 -14.10 5.07
CA VAL A 97 -0.65 -12.70 5.16
C VAL A 97 -0.10 -11.86 4.02
N ALA A 98 1.19 -11.99 3.69
CA ALA A 98 1.81 -11.29 2.58
C ALA A 98 1.14 -11.66 1.25
N PHE A 99 0.88 -12.96 1.02
CA PHE A 99 0.20 -13.42 -0.18
C PHE A 99 -1.21 -12.85 -0.30
N VAL A 100 -2.01 -12.92 0.76
CA VAL A 100 -3.38 -12.36 0.77
C VAL A 100 -3.37 -10.86 0.56
N LEU A 101 -2.42 -10.14 1.18
CA LEU A 101 -2.28 -8.70 1.01
C LEU A 101 -1.97 -8.32 -0.44
N VAL A 102 -1.00 -8.98 -1.07
CA VAL A 102 -0.65 -8.75 -2.48
C VAL A 102 -1.84 -9.03 -3.39
N ARG A 103 -2.54 -10.16 -3.16
CA ARG A 103 -3.73 -10.50 -3.93
C ARG A 103 -4.85 -9.47 -3.76
N TRP A 104 -5.09 -9.00 -2.55
CA TRP A 104 -6.09 -7.97 -2.29
C TRP A 104 -5.73 -6.65 -3.00
N VAL A 105 -4.46 -6.23 -2.95
CA VAL A 105 -4.01 -5.01 -3.65
C VAL A 105 -4.21 -5.15 -5.15
N VAL A 106 -3.74 -6.24 -5.74
CA VAL A 106 -3.72 -6.41 -7.21
C VAL A 106 -5.11 -6.70 -7.78
N ASP A 107 -5.86 -7.58 -7.13
CA ASP A 107 -7.13 -8.08 -7.70
C ASP A 107 -8.32 -7.20 -7.30
N ILE A 108 -8.27 -6.56 -6.14
CA ILE A 108 -9.40 -5.80 -5.58
C ILE A 108 -9.09 -4.32 -5.55
N TYR A 109 -8.08 -3.88 -4.77
CA TYR A 109 -7.82 -2.46 -4.56
C TYR A 109 -7.52 -1.70 -5.86
N HIS A 110 -6.63 -2.22 -6.71
CA HIS A 110 -6.26 -1.59 -7.98
C HIS A 110 -7.42 -1.51 -8.97
N ASN A 111 -8.43 -2.34 -8.81
CA ASN A 111 -9.60 -2.41 -9.70
C ASN A 111 -10.88 -1.83 -9.07
N SER A 112 -10.79 -1.26 -7.88
CA SER A 112 -11.92 -0.62 -7.20
C SER A 112 -11.92 0.88 -7.46
N PRO A 113 -13.09 1.50 -7.79
CA PRO A 113 -13.18 2.94 -7.93
C PRO A 113 -12.93 3.67 -6.62
N HIS A 114 -12.21 4.78 -6.67
CA HIS A 114 -11.92 5.61 -5.50
C HIS A 114 -12.42 7.03 -5.70
N GLU A 115 -13.15 7.54 -4.73
CA GLU A 115 -13.69 8.90 -4.76
C GLU A 115 -12.58 9.95 -4.88
N GLY A 116 -11.44 9.74 -4.20
CA GLY A 116 -10.27 10.60 -4.27
C GLY A 116 -9.56 10.64 -5.64
N LEU A 117 -9.94 9.73 -6.56
CA LEU A 117 -9.47 9.69 -7.95
C LEU A 117 -10.61 10.07 -8.92
N GLY A 118 -11.64 10.77 -8.45
CA GLY A 118 -12.78 11.14 -9.27
C GLY A 118 -13.60 9.95 -9.78
N GLY A 119 -13.64 8.85 -9.02
CA GLY A 119 -14.32 7.61 -9.39
C GLY A 119 -13.50 6.67 -10.26
N ARG A 120 -12.26 7.02 -10.62
CA ARG A 120 -11.36 6.11 -11.33
C ARG A 120 -10.79 5.07 -10.38
N THR A 121 -10.38 3.95 -10.95
CA THR A 121 -9.58 2.96 -10.23
C THR A 121 -8.10 3.41 -10.16
N PRO A 122 -7.31 2.96 -9.18
CA PRO A 122 -5.87 3.21 -9.15
C PRO A 122 -5.15 2.76 -10.43
N LEU A 123 -5.60 1.68 -11.06
CA LEU A 123 -5.01 1.18 -12.30
C LEU A 123 -5.29 2.13 -13.46
N GLU A 124 -6.54 2.59 -13.63
CA GLU A 124 -6.91 3.56 -14.66
C GLU A 124 -6.19 4.89 -14.49
N GLN A 125 -6.03 5.35 -13.25
CA GLN A 125 -5.28 6.58 -12.98
C GLN A 125 -3.80 6.41 -13.32
N TRP A 126 -3.21 5.28 -12.96
CA TRP A 126 -1.83 4.97 -13.31
C TRP A 126 -1.59 4.96 -14.83
N ASP A 127 -2.48 4.30 -15.57
CA ASP A 127 -2.35 4.21 -17.03
C ASP A 127 -2.48 5.60 -17.68
N ALA A 128 -3.41 6.44 -17.20
CA ALA A 128 -3.55 7.81 -17.67
C ALA A 128 -2.30 8.67 -17.38
N ASP A 129 -1.76 8.60 -16.15
CA ASP A 129 -0.55 9.35 -15.78
C ASP A 129 0.68 8.91 -16.60
N MET A 130 0.75 7.64 -17.00
CA MET A 130 1.83 7.13 -17.84
C MET A 130 1.71 7.56 -19.31
N GLU A 131 0.49 7.78 -19.81
CA GLU A 131 0.25 8.30 -21.15
C GLU A 131 0.56 9.81 -21.24
N ASP A 132 0.20 10.57 -20.21
CA ASP A 132 0.43 12.01 -20.14
C ASP A 132 1.91 12.38 -19.88
N GLY A 133 2.70 11.46 -19.34
CA GLY A 133 4.12 11.64 -19.01
C GLY A 133 5.10 11.35 -20.16
N ASN A 134 4.61 10.99 -21.35
CA ASN A 134 5.37 10.88 -22.60
C ASN A 134 5.21 12.14 -23.42
#